data_7237245d57929976e81754efde5bcbe7
#
_entry.id   7237245d57929976e81754efde5bcbe7
#
_cell.length_a   1.000
_cell.length_b   1.000
_cell.length_c   1.000
_cell.angle_alpha   90.00
_cell.angle_beta   90.00
_cell.angle_gamma   90.00
#
_symmetry.space_group_name_H-M   'P 1'
#
loop_
_entity.id
_entity.type
_entity.pdbx_description
1 polymer ?
#
loop_
_entity_poly.entity_id
_entity_poly.type
_entity_poly.pdbx_seq_one_letter_code
_entity_poly.pdbx_strand_id
1 'polypeptide(L)'
;MIYIGKVRPSIMEPPIDKNIIQFFSEYTPIKVNVSDDPEEQKKLKTIGIDGFIAGEMKALIRKNENLISRDCLILDLDDVIVPEIDLIDAIKQKLAKFAYVLYPSVSHGLKGVRYRLVIPLDKPANEQEYKLLIYFFSNKILDGIIHNADQSNLTWSQIQLLPVLTQYSKQEQIIVHGEEKLFPVSDGLDAAKRWLKDYKQDTGGVTSRKLYKNTSQFKKGGSRYRNTTTELFESIVCGCEEGNRNNRIAQITGGLLARAVDVKAVFELVKVANQYFTEPLSEKEVEETFYSIAKKELGAN
;
A
#
# COMPACT_ATOMS: atom_id res chain seq x y z
N MET A 1 -2.98 -20.56 12.71
CA MET A 1 -4.15 -20.15 13.57
C MET A 1 -4.82 -18.93 12.97
N ILE A 2 -6.15 -18.84 13.08
CA ILE A 2 -6.94 -17.72 12.52
C ILE A 2 -7.69 -17.02 13.65
N TYR A 3 -7.49 -15.72 13.77
CA TYR A 3 -8.16 -14.87 14.74
C TYR A 3 -9.20 -14.01 14.01
N ILE A 4 -10.41 -13.95 14.57
CA ILE A 4 -11.51 -13.13 14.04
C ILE A 4 -11.70 -11.92 14.94
N GLY A 5 -12.15 -10.81 14.37
CA GLY A 5 -12.46 -9.60 15.13
C GLY A 5 -12.95 -8.47 14.25
N LYS A 6 -13.22 -7.33 14.85
CA LYS A 6 -13.61 -6.11 14.14
C LYS A 6 -12.39 -5.21 13.89
N VAL A 7 -12.51 -4.30 12.96
CA VAL A 7 -11.51 -3.23 12.83
C VAL A 7 -11.48 -2.39 14.12
N ARG A 8 -12.64 -2.17 14.71
CA ARG A 8 -12.81 -1.57 16.05
C ARG A 8 -13.93 -2.27 16.82
N PRO A 9 -13.71 -2.59 18.10
CA PRO A 9 -12.47 -2.48 18.85
C PRO A 9 -11.37 -3.39 18.30
N SER A 10 -10.10 -3.12 18.62
CA SER A 10 -8.95 -3.92 18.18
C SER A 10 -8.76 -5.18 19.04
N ILE A 11 -9.86 -5.83 19.41
CA ILE A 11 -9.90 -7.06 20.20
C ILE A 11 -10.21 -8.22 19.24
N MET A 12 -9.47 -9.30 19.39
CA MET A 12 -9.62 -10.51 18.59
C MET A 12 -10.27 -11.60 19.43
N GLU A 13 -11.05 -12.46 18.80
CA GLU A 13 -11.57 -13.68 19.41
C GLU A 13 -10.46 -14.74 19.60
N PRO A 14 -10.64 -15.74 20.46
CA PRO A 14 -9.74 -16.87 20.54
C PRO A 14 -9.51 -17.51 19.18
N PRO A 15 -8.28 -18.04 18.91
CA PRO A 15 -7.95 -18.56 17.59
C PRO A 15 -8.75 -19.78 17.20
N ILE A 16 -9.10 -19.85 15.93
CA ILE A 16 -9.67 -21.01 15.27
C ILE A 16 -8.51 -21.87 14.75
N ASP A 17 -8.47 -23.13 15.15
CA ASP A 17 -7.48 -24.10 14.70
C ASP A 17 -7.89 -24.71 13.35
N LYS A 18 -7.75 -23.93 12.30
CA LYS A 18 -7.95 -24.33 10.90
C LYS A 18 -6.86 -23.70 10.03
N ASN A 19 -6.51 -24.39 8.95
CA ASN A 19 -5.72 -23.73 7.91
C ASN A 19 -6.60 -22.78 7.09
N ILE A 20 -5.99 -21.86 6.36
CA ILE A 20 -6.67 -20.81 5.59
C ILE A 20 -7.64 -21.38 4.56
N ILE A 21 -7.24 -22.41 3.82
CA ILE A 21 -8.07 -23.00 2.76
C ILE A 21 -9.31 -23.67 3.38
N GLN A 22 -9.11 -24.46 4.42
CA GLN A 22 -10.23 -25.08 5.14
C GLN A 22 -11.20 -24.03 5.69
N PHE A 23 -10.66 -22.99 6.32
CA PHE A 23 -11.47 -21.91 6.85
C PHE A 23 -12.34 -21.25 5.78
N PHE A 24 -11.76 -20.85 4.65
CA PHE A 24 -12.52 -20.20 3.58
C PHE A 24 -13.45 -21.13 2.81
N SER A 25 -13.14 -22.43 2.73
CA SER A 25 -14.03 -23.42 2.11
C SER A 25 -15.32 -23.65 2.92
N GLU A 26 -15.24 -23.48 4.24
CA GLU A 26 -16.38 -23.64 5.15
C GLU A 26 -17.08 -22.30 5.47
N TYR A 27 -16.45 -21.17 5.11
CA TYR A 27 -16.96 -19.84 5.44
C TYR A 27 -18.18 -19.47 4.60
N THR A 28 -19.25 -19.07 5.27
CA THR A 28 -20.47 -18.56 4.61
C THR A 28 -20.51 -17.04 4.70
N PRO A 29 -20.36 -16.31 3.58
CA PRO A 29 -20.40 -14.86 3.57
C PRO A 29 -21.76 -14.30 3.99
N ILE A 30 -21.75 -13.29 4.84
CA ILE A 30 -22.96 -12.54 5.16
C ILE A 30 -23.34 -11.62 3.99
N LYS A 31 -24.65 -11.34 3.86
CA LYS A 31 -25.15 -10.35 2.90
C LYS A 31 -25.19 -8.98 3.56
N VAL A 32 -24.62 -7.99 2.89
CA VAL A 32 -24.61 -6.59 3.34
C VAL A 32 -24.99 -5.67 2.20
N ASN A 33 -25.63 -4.56 2.49
CA ASN A 33 -25.85 -3.50 1.52
C ASN A 33 -24.79 -2.40 1.73
N VAL A 34 -24.09 -1.99 0.67
CA VAL A 34 -23.05 -0.97 0.75
C VAL A 34 -23.63 0.36 0.25
N SER A 35 -23.73 1.33 1.15
CA SER A 35 -24.19 2.68 0.84
C SER A 35 -23.15 3.47 0.06
N ASP A 36 -23.61 4.46 -0.71
CA ASP A 36 -22.73 5.46 -1.36
C ASP A 36 -22.19 6.48 -0.36
N ASP A 37 -22.79 6.59 0.83
CA ASP A 37 -22.32 7.48 1.89
C ASP A 37 -20.99 6.99 2.49
N PRO A 38 -19.92 7.81 2.46
CA PRO A 38 -18.62 7.46 3.00
C PRO A 38 -18.62 7.13 4.50
N GLU A 39 -19.44 7.79 5.32
CA GLU A 39 -19.49 7.52 6.75
C GLU A 39 -20.18 6.20 7.05
N GLU A 40 -21.25 5.85 6.33
CA GLU A 40 -21.88 4.55 6.42
C GLU A 40 -20.95 3.43 5.96
N GLN A 41 -20.22 3.62 4.85
CA GLN A 41 -19.19 2.67 4.40
C GLN A 41 -18.11 2.45 5.46
N LYS A 42 -17.64 3.53 6.08
CA LYS A 42 -16.64 3.48 7.14
C LYS A 42 -17.16 2.74 8.37
N LYS A 43 -18.39 3.02 8.78
CA LYS A 43 -19.06 2.34 9.89
C LYS A 43 -19.20 0.84 9.59
N LEU A 44 -19.69 0.48 8.40
CA LEU A 44 -19.83 -0.91 7.96
C LEU A 44 -18.49 -1.65 8.01
N LYS A 45 -17.44 -1.08 7.45
CA LYS A 45 -16.09 -1.68 7.44
C LYS A 45 -15.45 -1.75 8.83
N THR A 46 -15.80 -0.83 9.73
CA THR A 46 -15.13 -0.71 11.03
C THR A 46 -15.75 -1.63 12.08
N ILE A 47 -17.07 -1.73 12.12
CA ILE A 47 -17.82 -2.45 13.14
C ILE A 47 -18.86 -3.43 12.58
N GLY A 48 -19.25 -3.28 11.30
CA GLY A 48 -20.30 -4.11 10.69
C GLY A 48 -19.79 -5.47 10.19
N ILE A 49 -18.58 -5.52 9.65
CA ILE A 49 -18.00 -6.72 9.05
C ILE A 49 -16.86 -7.24 9.91
N ASP A 50 -16.78 -8.57 10.04
CA ASP A 50 -15.66 -9.21 10.69
C ASP A 50 -14.45 -9.23 9.76
N GLY A 51 -13.28 -9.17 10.38
CA GLY A 51 -12.02 -9.37 9.71
C GLY A 51 -11.23 -10.48 10.38
N PHE A 52 -10.12 -10.85 9.77
CA PHE A 52 -9.27 -11.92 10.26
C PHE A 52 -7.78 -11.53 10.25
N ILE A 53 -7.03 -12.21 11.09
CA ILE A 53 -5.58 -12.32 11.06
C ILE A 53 -5.24 -13.80 11.07
N ALA A 54 -4.37 -14.24 10.14
CA ALA A 54 -3.81 -15.58 10.14
C ALA A 54 -2.34 -15.51 10.53
N GLY A 55 -1.97 -16.23 11.59
CA GLY A 55 -0.63 -16.21 12.17
C GLY A 55 -0.65 -16.56 13.65
N GLU A 56 0.38 -16.12 14.37
CA GLU A 56 0.50 -16.29 15.82
C GLU A 56 0.46 -14.93 16.52
N MET A 57 -0.32 -14.82 17.60
CA MET A 57 -0.43 -13.61 18.42
C MET A 57 -0.09 -13.93 19.89
N LYS A 58 0.63 -12.99 20.55
CA LYS A 58 0.94 -13.07 21.99
C LYS A 58 -0.28 -12.75 22.88
N ALA A 59 -1.17 -11.90 22.39
CA ALA A 59 -2.35 -11.44 23.10
C ALA A 59 -3.47 -11.12 22.10
N LEU A 60 -4.72 -11.22 22.54
CA LEU A 60 -5.92 -10.98 21.73
C LEU A 60 -6.21 -9.49 21.48
N ILE A 61 -5.18 -8.65 21.52
CA ILE A 61 -5.25 -7.23 21.19
C ILE A 61 -4.41 -7.00 19.94
N ARG A 62 -5.05 -6.55 18.86
CA ARG A 62 -4.43 -6.34 17.56
C ARG A 62 -3.53 -5.10 17.58
N LYS A 63 -2.22 -5.36 17.72
CA LYS A 63 -1.12 -4.40 17.64
C LYS A 63 0.11 -5.08 17.04
N ASN A 64 1.02 -4.30 16.45
CA ASN A 64 2.24 -4.86 15.84
C ASN A 64 3.05 -5.69 16.84
N GLU A 65 3.20 -5.21 18.07
CA GLU A 65 3.94 -5.86 19.16
C GLU A 65 3.37 -7.21 19.61
N ASN A 66 2.09 -7.45 19.34
CA ASN A 66 1.39 -8.69 19.71
C ASN A 66 1.35 -9.73 18.58
N LEU A 67 1.68 -9.37 17.36
CA LEU A 67 1.71 -10.30 16.24
C LEU A 67 3.13 -10.87 16.07
N ILE A 68 3.26 -12.18 16.17
CA ILE A 68 4.54 -12.90 16.10
C ILE A 68 4.85 -13.30 14.66
N SER A 69 3.84 -13.85 13.95
CA SER A 69 4.00 -14.35 12.59
C SER A 69 2.75 -14.18 11.76
N ARG A 70 2.89 -14.37 10.45
CA ARG A 70 1.79 -14.50 9.47
C ARG A 70 1.86 -15.86 8.80
N ASP A 71 0.72 -16.52 8.66
CA ASP A 71 0.57 -17.81 7.98
C ASP A 71 0.10 -17.65 6.52
N CYS A 72 -0.17 -16.42 6.08
CA CYS A 72 -0.53 -16.10 4.70
C CYS A 72 -0.08 -14.70 4.31
N LEU A 73 0.19 -14.49 3.01
CA LEU A 73 0.26 -13.15 2.42
C LEU A 73 -1.16 -12.69 2.09
N ILE A 74 -1.44 -11.42 2.33
CA ILE A 74 -2.74 -10.84 1.98
C ILE A 74 -2.49 -9.53 1.24
N LEU A 75 -3.08 -9.42 0.03
CA LEU A 75 -2.96 -8.26 -0.83
C LEU A 75 -4.36 -7.70 -1.14
N ASP A 76 -4.58 -6.45 -0.80
CA ASP A 76 -5.70 -5.67 -1.31
C ASP A 76 -5.38 -5.19 -2.72
N LEU A 77 -6.17 -5.63 -3.70
CA LEU A 77 -6.06 -5.29 -5.12
C LEU A 77 -7.08 -4.18 -5.42
N ASP A 78 -6.74 -2.95 -5.00
CA ASP A 78 -7.65 -1.82 -5.01
C ASP A 78 -7.54 -0.94 -6.27
N ASP A 79 -6.42 -0.98 -6.97
CA ASP A 79 -6.13 -0.16 -8.15
C ASP A 79 -5.90 -1.06 -9.39
N VAL A 80 -6.89 -1.90 -9.67
CA VAL A 80 -6.86 -2.86 -10.79
C VAL A 80 -7.05 -2.11 -12.10
N ILE A 81 -6.12 -2.31 -13.04
CA ILE A 81 -6.09 -1.61 -14.35
C ILE A 81 -6.55 -2.48 -15.52
N VAL A 82 -6.88 -3.73 -15.24
CA VAL A 82 -7.38 -4.69 -16.23
C VAL A 82 -8.85 -5.01 -15.95
N PRO A 83 -9.62 -5.52 -16.95
CA PRO A 83 -10.95 -6.06 -16.71
C PRO A 83 -10.95 -7.16 -15.66
N GLU A 84 -12.08 -7.35 -14.98
CA GLU A 84 -12.22 -8.34 -13.91
C GLU A 84 -11.87 -9.76 -14.35
N ILE A 85 -12.30 -10.15 -15.54
CA ILE A 85 -12.00 -11.48 -16.08
C ILE A 85 -10.49 -11.68 -16.30
N ASP A 86 -9.79 -10.65 -16.77
CA ASP A 86 -8.36 -10.70 -17.01
C ASP A 86 -7.58 -10.74 -15.69
N LEU A 87 -8.07 -10.03 -14.65
CA LEU A 87 -7.53 -10.14 -13.29
C LEU A 87 -7.61 -11.59 -12.78
N ILE A 88 -8.79 -12.19 -12.85
CA ILE A 88 -9.02 -13.56 -12.37
C ILE A 88 -8.14 -14.55 -13.13
N ASP A 89 -8.06 -14.44 -14.44
CA ASP A 89 -7.26 -15.33 -15.29
C ASP A 89 -5.76 -15.12 -15.07
N ALA A 90 -5.31 -13.88 -14.88
CA ALA A 90 -3.91 -13.59 -14.56
C ALA A 90 -3.51 -14.18 -13.18
N ILE A 91 -4.37 -14.08 -12.17
CA ILE A 91 -4.12 -14.70 -10.85
C ILE A 91 -4.05 -16.22 -10.99
N LYS A 92 -5.01 -16.85 -11.68
CA LYS A 92 -5.00 -18.29 -11.95
C LYS A 92 -3.71 -18.75 -12.62
N GLN A 93 -3.23 -18.02 -13.63
CA GLN A 93 -1.99 -18.36 -14.35
C GLN A 93 -0.74 -18.17 -13.47
N LYS A 94 -0.64 -17.02 -12.79
CA LYS A 94 0.54 -16.70 -11.97
C LYS A 94 0.67 -17.60 -10.75
N LEU A 95 -0.45 -18.03 -10.18
CA LEU A 95 -0.53 -18.87 -9.00
C LEU A 95 -0.99 -20.30 -9.29
N ALA A 96 -0.90 -20.78 -10.54
CA ALA A 96 -1.38 -22.09 -10.96
C ALA A 96 -0.83 -23.30 -10.16
N LYS A 97 0.30 -23.11 -9.47
CA LYS A 97 0.96 -24.16 -8.66
C LYS A 97 0.77 -23.99 -7.16
N PHE A 98 0.05 -22.96 -6.74
CA PHE A 98 -0.08 -22.59 -5.33
C PHE A 98 -1.54 -22.42 -4.93
N ALA A 99 -1.84 -22.81 -3.71
CA ALA A 99 -3.13 -22.54 -3.11
C ALA A 99 -3.34 -21.03 -2.90
N TYR A 100 -4.53 -20.54 -3.13
CA TYR A 100 -4.93 -19.16 -2.84
C TYR A 100 -6.44 -19.02 -2.63
N VAL A 101 -6.82 -17.92 -2.01
CA VAL A 101 -8.21 -17.46 -1.97
C VAL A 101 -8.27 -16.07 -2.62
N LEU A 102 -9.23 -15.88 -3.51
CA LEU A 102 -9.47 -14.61 -4.20
C LEU A 102 -10.94 -14.25 -4.04
N TYR A 103 -11.24 -13.05 -3.54
CA TYR A 103 -12.62 -12.62 -3.35
C TYR A 103 -12.80 -11.10 -3.50
N PRO A 104 -14.01 -10.65 -3.93
CA PRO A 104 -14.32 -9.23 -4.03
C PRO A 104 -14.19 -8.52 -2.67
N SER A 105 -13.57 -7.35 -2.64
CA SER A 105 -13.56 -6.52 -1.43
C SER A 105 -14.93 -5.85 -1.23
N VAL A 106 -15.20 -5.33 -0.04
CA VAL A 106 -16.47 -4.66 0.32
C VAL A 106 -16.83 -3.51 -0.63
N SER A 107 -15.84 -2.86 -1.23
CA SER A 107 -16.04 -1.74 -2.17
C SER A 107 -16.00 -2.15 -3.64
N HIS A 108 -15.94 -3.45 -3.94
CA HIS A 108 -16.02 -3.95 -5.31
C HIS A 108 -17.33 -3.52 -5.98
N GLY A 109 -17.25 -3.13 -7.26
CA GLY A 109 -18.38 -2.63 -8.04
C GLY A 109 -18.75 -1.18 -7.74
N LEU A 110 -18.71 -0.75 -6.49
CA LEU A 110 -18.95 0.65 -6.11
C LEU A 110 -17.78 1.57 -6.48
N LYS A 111 -16.55 1.07 -6.32
CA LYS A 111 -15.30 1.82 -6.59
C LYS A 111 -14.44 1.14 -7.66
N GLY A 112 -15.07 0.44 -8.60
CA GLY A 112 -14.39 -0.32 -9.63
C GLY A 112 -14.08 -1.76 -9.23
N VAL A 113 -13.21 -2.42 -9.98
CA VAL A 113 -12.77 -3.80 -9.73
C VAL A 113 -11.84 -3.81 -8.53
N ARG A 114 -12.25 -4.48 -7.46
CA ARG A 114 -11.50 -4.55 -6.20
C ARG A 114 -11.57 -5.94 -5.60
N TYR A 115 -10.44 -6.56 -5.41
CA TYR A 115 -10.33 -7.93 -4.91
C TYR A 115 -9.35 -8.01 -3.75
N ARG A 116 -9.45 -9.10 -3.00
CA ARG A 116 -8.46 -9.48 -2.00
C ARG A 116 -7.89 -10.84 -2.35
N LEU A 117 -6.58 -10.90 -2.40
CA LEU A 117 -5.83 -12.12 -2.65
C LEU A 117 -5.17 -12.59 -1.36
N VAL A 118 -5.44 -13.82 -0.96
CA VAL A 118 -4.87 -14.47 0.22
C VAL A 118 -4.08 -15.69 -0.24
N ILE A 119 -2.80 -15.77 0.11
CA ILE A 119 -1.88 -16.83 -0.32
C ILE A 119 -1.34 -17.52 0.93
N PRO A 120 -1.77 -18.76 1.24
CA PRO A 120 -1.26 -19.51 2.37
C PRO A 120 0.22 -19.84 2.20
N LEU A 121 0.98 -19.77 3.30
CA LEU A 121 2.42 -20.02 3.36
C LEU A 121 2.70 -21.43 3.87
N ASP A 122 3.79 -22.04 3.40
CA ASP A 122 4.27 -23.35 3.83
C ASP A 122 4.84 -23.31 5.27
N LYS A 123 5.29 -22.15 5.70
CA LYS A 123 5.74 -21.85 7.07
C LYS A 123 5.41 -20.42 7.45
N PRO A 124 5.28 -20.12 8.75
CA PRO A 124 5.04 -18.77 9.22
C PRO A 124 6.15 -17.80 8.79
N ALA A 125 5.77 -16.61 8.35
CA ALA A 125 6.68 -15.51 8.02
C ALA A 125 6.72 -14.49 9.16
N ASN A 126 7.91 -13.98 9.49
CA ASN A 126 8.08 -12.84 10.38
C ASN A 126 7.76 -11.51 9.64
N GLU A 127 7.75 -10.39 10.37
CA GLU A 127 7.38 -9.09 9.81
C GLU A 127 8.24 -8.66 8.61
N GLN A 128 9.55 -8.90 8.67
CA GLN A 128 10.48 -8.50 7.60
C GLN A 128 10.29 -9.37 6.35
N GLU A 129 10.14 -10.68 6.53
CA GLU A 129 9.85 -11.63 5.46
C GLU A 129 8.51 -11.34 4.80
N TYR A 130 7.47 -11.12 5.61
CA TYR A 130 6.15 -10.75 5.11
C TYR A 130 6.19 -9.48 4.25
N LYS A 131 6.79 -8.39 4.75
CA LYS A 131 6.90 -7.14 4.02
C LYS A 131 7.68 -7.28 2.72
N LEU A 132 8.77 -8.06 2.72
CA LEU A 132 9.54 -8.32 1.51
C LEU A 132 8.74 -9.09 0.46
N LEU A 133 8.00 -10.11 0.88
CA LEU A 133 7.14 -10.90 -0.01
C LEU A 133 5.97 -10.06 -0.54
N ILE A 134 5.29 -9.29 0.30
CA ILE A 134 4.24 -8.36 -0.14
C ILE A 134 4.78 -7.38 -1.19
N TYR A 135 5.95 -6.80 -0.93
CA TYR A 135 6.59 -5.88 -1.89
C TYR A 135 6.91 -6.55 -3.22
N PHE A 136 7.46 -7.77 -3.17
CA PHE A 136 7.75 -8.57 -4.36
C PHE A 136 6.50 -8.92 -5.16
N PHE A 137 5.45 -9.40 -4.49
CA PHE A 137 4.19 -9.71 -5.15
C PHE A 137 3.57 -8.47 -5.80
N SER A 138 3.50 -7.38 -5.09
CA SER A 138 2.87 -6.14 -5.58
C SER A 138 3.60 -5.53 -6.78
N ASN A 139 4.94 -5.56 -6.79
CA ASN A 139 5.72 -4.84 -7.80
C ASN A 139 6.29 -5.73 -8.91
N LYS A 140 6.33 -7.06 -8.71
CA LYS A 140 6.85 -7.99 -9.71
C LYS A 140 5.79 -8.96 -10.21
N ILE A 141 5.06 -9.62 -9.29
CA ILE A 141 4.11 -10.65 -9.70
C ILE A 141 2.84 -10.02 -10.27
N LEU A 142 2.36 -8.95 -9.66
CA LEU A 142 1.14 -8.24 -10.05
C LEU A 142 1.41 -7.03 -10.96
N ASP A 143 2.65 -6.88 -11.44
CA ASP A 143 3.00 -5.86 -12.43
C ASP A 143 2.14 -6.00 -13.70
N GLY A 144 1.60 -4.86 -14.18
CA GLY A 144 0.66 -4.80 -15.29
C GLY A 144 -0.79 -5.20 -14.95
N ILE A 145 -1.09 -5.61 -13.71
CA ILE A 145 -2.45 -5.95 -13.24
C ILE A 145 -3.00 -4.87 -12.32
N ILE A 146 -2.16 -4.37 -11.42
CA ILE A 146 -2.48 -3.25 -10.53
C ILE A 146 -1.56 -2.07 -10.85
N HIS A 147 -2.09 -0.84 -10.69
CA HIS A 147 -1.30 0.36 -10.95
C HIS A 147 -0.38 0.70 -9.78
N ASN A 148 -0.93 0.72 -8.57
CA ASN A 148 -0.17 0.97 -7.35
C ASN A 148 -0.47 -0.13 -6.32
N ALA A 149 0.58 -0.58 -5.64
CA ALA A 149 0.40 -1.42 -4.47
C ALA A 149 -0.19 -0.61 -3.32
N ASP A 150 -1.27 -1.10 -2.72
CA ASP A 150 -1.78 -0.47 -1.50
C ASP A 150 -0.74 -0.60 -0.37
N GLN A 151 -0.26 0.56 0.12
CA GLN A 151 0.72 0.61 1.20
C GLN A 151 0.19 -0.01 2.49
N SER A 152 -1.14 -0.10 2.66
CA SER A 152 -1.75 -0.77 3.81
C SER A 152 -1.41 -2.26 3.88
N ASN A 153 -1.12 -2.90 2.74
CA ASN A 153 -0.67 -4.30 2.66
C ASN A 153 0.63 -4.55 3.45
N LEU A 154 1.46 -3.52 3.64
CA LEU A 154 2.70 -3.58 4.43
C LEU A 154 2.49 -3.41 5.94
N THR A 155 1.27 -3.06 6.38
CA THR A 155 0.97 -2.87 7.80
C THR A 155 0.92 -4.22 8.50
N TRP A 156 1.87 -4.48 9.41
CA TRP A 156 2.07 -5.79 10.03
C TRP A 156 0.84 -6.35 10.73
N SER A 157 0.15 -5.54 11.53
CA SER A 157 -1.07 -5.93 12.23
C SER A 157 -2.37 -5.56 11.49
N GLN A 158 -2.30 -5.37 10.16
CA GLN A 158 -3.51 -5.09 9.37
C GLN A 158 -4.49 -6.26 9.48
N ILE A 159 -5.71 -5.95 9.93
CA ILE A 159 -6.83 -6.88 9.86
C ILE A 159 -7.43 -6.82 8.45
N GLN A 160 -7.78 -7.96 7.92
CA GLN A 160 -8.40 -8.05 6.61
C GLN A 160 -9.86 -8.48 6.74
N LEU A 161 -10.77 -7.71 6.14
CA LEU A 161 -12.19 -8.02 6.20
C LEU A 161 -12.48 -9.34 5.49
N LEU A 162 -13.32 -10.16 6.10
CA LEU A 162 -13.81 -11.39 5.50
C LEU A 162 -14.70 -11.09 4.27
N PRO A 163 -14.84 -12.03 3.34
CA PRO A 163 -15.73 -11.87 2.19
C PRO A 163 -17.19 -11.66 2.63
N VAL A 164 -17.84 -10.74 1.96
CA VAL A 164 -19.28 -10.48 2.10
C VAL A 164 -19.94 -10.44 0.74
N LEU A 165 -21.21 -10.75 0.67
CA LEU A 165 -22.01 -10.56 -0.54
C LEU A 165 -22.68 -9.19 -0.48
N THR A 166 -22.32 -8.32 -1.41
CA THR A 166 -22.91 -7.00 -1.57
C THR A 166 -23.91 -7.01 -2.75
N GLN A 167 -24.59 -5.90 -3.00
CA GLN A 167 -25.40 -5.74 -4.21
C GLN A 167 -24.59 -5.79 -5.52
N TYR A 168 -23.25 -5.70 -5.43
CA TYR A 168 -22.32 -5.70 -6.57
C TYR A 168 -21.51 -6.98 -6.69
N SER A 169 -21.62 -7.94 -5.76
CA SER A 169 -20.83 -9.17 -5.75
C SER A 169 -21.69 -10.42 -5.65
N LYS A 170 -21.16 -11.53 -6.18
CA LYS A 170 -21.80 -12.83 -6.20
C LYS A 170 -20.94 -13.88 -5.52
N GLN A 171 -21.56 -14.99 -5.08
CA GLN A 171 -20.86 -16.09 -4.43
C GLN A 171 -19.78 -16.71 -5.30
N GLU A 172 -20.02 -16.80 -6.61
CA GLU A 172 -19.13 -17.42 -7.59
C GLU A 172 -17.82 -16.65 -7.79
N GLN A 173 -17.79 -15.37 -7.37
CA GLN A 173 -16.59 -14.54 -7.39
C GLN A 173 -15.66 -14.82 -6.19
N ILE A 174 -16.10 -15.62 -5.21
CA ILE A 174 -15.24 -16.07 -4.10
C ILE A 174 -14.62 -17.39 -4.52
N ILE A 175 -13.35 -17.34 -4.88
CA ILE A 175 -12.57 -18.46 -5.41
C ILE A 175 -11.68 -19.00 -4.30
N VAL A 176 -11.86 -20.28 -3.94
CA VAL A 176 -10.96 -21.01 -3.06
C VAL A 176 -10.24 -22.06 -3.89
N HIS A 177 -8.99 -21.80 -4.22
CA HIS A 177 -8.12 -22.71 -4.95
C HIS A 177 -7.19 -23.41 -3.96
N GLY A 178 -7.57 -24.57 -3.47
CA GLY A 178 -6.96 -25.22 -2.33
C GLY A 178 -6.26 -26.56 -2.58
N GLU A 179 -6.35 -27.10 -3.80
CA GLU A 179 -5.79 -28.41 -4.15
C GLU A 179 -4.28 -28.40 -4.36
N GLU A 180 -3.69 -27.20 -4.50
CA GLU A 180 -2.29 -27.00 -4.83
C GLU A 180 -1.42 -26.78 -3.58
N LYS A 181 -0.10 -26.69 -3.80
CA LYS A 181 0.87 -26.49 -2.73
C LYS A 181 0.73 -25.13 -2.06
N LEU A 182 1.07 -25.07 -0.78
CA LEU A 182 1.26 -23.81 -0.08
C LEU A 182 2.45 -23.05 -0.69
N PHE A 183 2.43 -21.72 -0.60
CA PHE A 183 3.49 -20.89 -1.17
C PHE A 183 4.78 -21.06 -0.35
N PRO A 184 5.92 -21.43 -0.98
CA PRO A 184 7.17 -21.70 -0.29
C PRO A 184 7.86 -20.38 0.09
N VAL A 185 7.87 -20.04 1.38
CA VAL A 185 8.45 -18.80 1.91
C VAL A 185 9.92 -18.67 1.55
N SER A 186 10.71 -19.74 1.69
CA SER A 186 12.15 -19.68 1.41
C SER A 186 12.43 -19.35 -0.05
N ASP A 187 11.79 -20.05 -0.98
CA ASP A 187 11.97 -19.84 -2.42
C ASP A 187 11.48 -18.45 -2.84
N GLY A 188 10.35 -18.00 -2.24
CA GLY A 188 9.80 -16.68 -2.46
C GLY A 188 10.73 -15.56 -1.99
N LEU A 189 11.35 -15.71 -0.83
CA LEU A 189 12.33 -14.74 -0.31
C LEU A 189 13.59 -14.70 -1.18
N ASP A 190 14.06 -15.85 -1.65
CA ASP A 190 15.23 -15.90 -2.54
C ASP A 190 14.93 -15.29 -3.91
N ALA A 191 13.73 -15.52 -4.44
CA ALA A 191 13.26 -14.87 -5.66
C ALA A 191 13.13 -13.35 -5.48
N ALA A 192 12.56 -12.89 -4.37
CA ALA A 192 12.43 -11.48 -4.04
C ALA A 192 13.78 -10.78 -3.90
N LYS A 193 14.74 -11.41 -3.22
CA LYS A 193 16.10 -10.87 -3.05
C LYS A 193 16.85 -10.77 -4.39
N ARG A 194 16.76 -11.82 -5.25
CA ARG A 194 17.33 -11.79 -6.59
C ARG A 194 16.72 -10.65 -7.41
N TRP A 195 15.40 -10.59 -7.46
CA TRP A 195 14.71 -9.52 -8.19
C TRP A 195 15.10 -8.12 -7.70
N LEU A 196 15.19 -7.89 -6.38
CA LEU A 196 15.64 -6.61 -5.83
C LEU A 196 17.07 -6.27 -6.21
N LYS A 197 17.96 -7.26 -6.29
CA LYS A 197 19.35 -7.05 -6.71
C LYS A 197 19.41 -6.63 -8.18
N ASP A 198 18.70 -7.35 -9.05
CA ASP A 198 18.65 -7.06 -10.47
C ASP A 198 17.97 -5.70 -10.72
N TYR A 199 16.87 -5.44 -10.03
CA TYR A 199 16.15 -4.15 -10.09
C TYR A 199 17.04 -2.96 -9.67
N LYS A 200 17.89 -3.13 -8.65
CA LYS A 200 18.87 -2.11 -8.24
C LYS A 200 20.01 -1.95 -9.27
N GLN A 201 20.41 -3.02 -9.93
CA GLN A 201 21.44 -2.95 -10.99
C GLN A 201 20.92 -2.28 -12.25
N ASP A 202 19.72 -2.65 -12.70
CA ASP A 202 19.08 -2.05 -13.90
C ASP A 202 18.72 -0.58 -13.69
N THR A 203 18.48 -0.16 -12.47
CA THR A 203 18.19 1.24 -12.15
C THR A 203 19.46 2.07 -11.88
N GLY A 204 20.67 1.48 -11.98
CA GLY A 204 21.95 2.18 -11.88
C GLY A 204 22.12 2.96 -10.57
N GLY A 205 21.61 2.46 -9.46
CA GLY A 205 21.58 3.19 -8.17
C GLY A 205 20.61 4.38 -8.13
N VAL A 206 19.87 4.63 -9.22
CA VAL A 206 18.87 5.71 -9.35
C VAL A 206 17.49 5.15 -9.02
N THR A 207 17.31 4.76 -7.79
CA THR A 207 16.08 4.10 -7.30
C THR A 207 14.85 4.99 -7.19
N SER A 208 14.98 6.30 -7.34
CA SER A 208 13.84 7.22 -7.27
C SER A 208 13.43 7.82 -8.63
N ARG A 209 14.36 7.99 -9.58
CA ARG A 209 14.04 8.73 -10.82
C ARG A 209 13.11 8.04 -11.81
N LYS A 210 13.09 6.69 -11.90
CA LYS A 210 12.18 5.97 -12.83
C LYS A 210 10.78 5.75 -12.28
N LEU A 211 10.63 5.54 -10.98
CA LEU A 211 9.30 5.43 -10.33
C LEU A 211 8.47 6.72 -10.49
N TYR A 212 9.13 7.88 -10.55
CA TYR A 212 8.46 9.18 -10.62
C TYR A 212 8.27 9.74 -12.04
N LYS A 213 8.90 9.17 -13.08
CA LYS A 213 8.66 9.62 -14.47
C LYS A 213 7.24 9.38 -14.98
N ASN A 214 6.49 8.42 -14.40
CA ASN A 214 5.11 8.12 -14.80
C ASN A 214 4.04 8.84 -13.98
N THR A 215 4.39 9.57 -12.91
CA THR A 215 3.43 10.32 -12.09
C THR A 215 3.00 11.66 -12.68
N SER A 216 3.66 12.13 -13.76
CA SER A 216 3.22 13.34 -14.47
C SER A 216 1.89 13.19 -15.23
N GLN A 217 1.31 11.99 -15.26
CA GLN A 217 0.01 11.70 -15.84
C GLN A 217 -1.13 11.60 -14.82
N PHE A 218 -0.97 12.07 -13.60
CA PHE A 218 -2.14 12.29 -12.74
C PHE A 218 -3.01 13.35 -13.41
N LYS A 219 -4.01 12.87 -14.17
CA LYS A 219 -5.08 13.71 -14.66
C LYS A 219 -5.61 14.50 -13.48
N LYS A 220 -5.75 15.80 -13.65
CA LYS A 220 -6.50 16.72 -12.77
C LYS A 220 -7.96 16.25 -12.63
N GLY A 221 -8.17 15.11 -12.02
CA GLY A 221 -9.47 14.66 -11.55
C GLY A 221 -9.60 15.16 -10.12
N GLY A 222 -10.54 16.04 -9.87
CA GLY A 222 -10.71 16.74 -8.61
C GLY A 222 -10.87 15.78 -7.42
N SER A 223 -9.76 15.44 -6.80
CA SER A 223 -9.79 14.87 -5.46
C SER A 223 -10.11 15.99 -4.48
N ARG A 224 -11.20 15.85 -3.74
CA ARG A 224 -11.62 16.77 -2.66
C ARG A 224 -10.59 16.93 -1.53
N TYR A 225 -9.48 16.19 -1.58
CA TYR A 225 -8.43 16.13 -0.54
C TYR A 225 -7.08 16.68 -0.98
N ARG A 226 -6.96 17.18 -2.21
CA ARG A 226 -5.72 17.82 -2.64
C ARG A 226 -5.71 19.26 -2.08
N ASN A 227 -4.92 19.46 -1.04
CA ASN A 227 -4.72 20.76 -0.42
C ASN A 227 -3.30 21.29 -0.70
N THR A 228 -3.06 22.54 -0.36
CA THR A 228 -1.75 23.19 -0.52
C THR A 228 -0.62 22.47 0.22
N THR A 229 -0.93 21.71 1.26
CA THR A 229 0.07 20.88 2.00
C THR A 229 0.49 19.68 1.18
N THR A 230 -0.46 18.98 0.53
CA THR A 230 -0.17 17.87 -0.37
C THR A 230 0.71 18.33 -1.54
N GLU A 231 0.37 19.45 -2.17
CA GLU A 231 1.15 20.02 -3.27
C GLU A 231 2.58 20.42 -2.84
N LEU A 232 2.71 20.92 -1.61
CA LEU A 232 4.01 21.26 -1.04
C LEU A 232 4.90 20.02 -0.85
N PHE A 233 4.35 18.93 -0.26
CA PHE A 233 5.09 17.68 -0.10
C PHE A 233 5.46 17.04 -1.44
N GLU A 234 4.54 17.03 -2.39
CA GLU A 234 4.83 16.56 -3.75
C GLU A 234 5.97 17.37 -4.40
N SER A 235 5.99 18.68 -4.17
CA SER A 235 7.01 19.59 -4.74
C SER A 235 8.44 19.28 -4.27
N ILE A 236 8.61 18.63 -3.10
CA ILE A 236 9.92 18.23 -2.58
C ILE A 236 10.52 17.09 -3.42
N VAL A 237 9.70 16.16 -3.91
CA VAL A 237 10.18 14.93 -4.56
C VAL A 237 9.91 14.87 -6.07
N CYS A 238 9.03 15.72 -6.61
CA CYS A 238 8.64 15.69 -8.03
C CYS A 238 9.69 16.24 -8.98
N GLY A 239 10.78 16.79 -8.47
CA GLY A 239 11.84 17.39 -9.28
C GLY A 239 11.41 18.71 -9.95
N CYS A 240 12.33 19.30 -10.72
CA CYS A 240 12.10 20.55 -11.45
C CYS A 240 13.03 20.62 -12.67
N GLU A 241 12.53 21.18 -13.76
CA GLU A 241 13.33 21.43 -14.96
C GLU A 241 14.20 22.68 -14.80
N GLU A 242 15.20 22.81 -15.66
CA GLU A 242 16.06 24.00 -15.74
C GLU A 242 15.22 25.27 -15.93
N GLY A 243 15.64 26.36 -15.30
CA GLY A 243 14.92 27.66 -15.32
C GLY A 243 13.89 27.87 -14.21
N ASN A 244 13.36 26.79 -13.57
CA ASN A 244 12.39 26.89 -12.48
C ASN A 244 12.94 26.47 -11.11
N ARG A 245 14.20 26.09 -11.02
CA ARG A 245 14.82 25.48 -9.83
C ARG A 245 14.82 26.43 -8.63
N ASN A 246 15.27 27.67 -8.79
CA ASN A 246 15.27 28.67 -7.73
C ASN A 246 13.86 29.01 -7.26
N ASN A 247 12.88 29.11 -8.17
CA ASN A 247 11.48 29.31 -7.83
C ASN A 247 10.94 28.12 -7.01
N ARG A 248 11.34 26.90 -7.34
CA ARG A 248 10.92 25.70 -6.58
C ARG A 248 11.52 25.69 -5.18
N ILE A 249 12.80 26.01 -5.02
CA ILE A 249 13.43 26.18 -3.70
C ILE A 249 12.71 27.25 -2.88
N ALA A 250 12.39 28.40 -3.49
CA ALA A 250 11.67 29.48 -2.82
C ALA A 250 10.26 29.06 -2.38
N GLN A 251 9.51 28.35 -3.22
CA GLN A 251 8.17 27.85 -2.90
C GLN A 251 8.18 26.85 -1.73
N ILE A 252 9.13 25.90 -1.74
CA ILE A 252 9.26 24.92 -0.66
C ILE A 252 9.64 25.63 0.64
N THR A 253 10.64 26.51 0.60
CA THR A 253 11.09 27.28 1.77
C THR A 253 9.95 28.11 2.38
N GLY A 254 9.33 28.98 1.60
CA GLY A 254 8.23 29.82 2.07
C GLY A 254 7.02 29.01 2.53
N GLY A 255 6.66 27.98 1.78
CA GLY A 255 5.53 27.12 2.11
C GLY A 255 5.69 26.36 3.44
N LEU A 256 6.89 25.89 3.76
CA LEU A 256 7.19 25.18 5.01
C LEU A 256 7.33 26.16 6.19
N LEU A 257 8.02 27.28 6.01
CA LEU A 257 8.17 28.31 7.05
C LEU A 257 6.82 28.94 7.44
N ALA A 258 5.95 29.21 6.47
CA ALA A 258 4.58 29.70 6.73
C ALA A 258 3.72 28.72 7.54
N ARG A 259 4.12 27.44 7.63
CA ARG A 259 3.50 26.42 8.45
C ARG A 259 4.22 26.14 9.77
N ALA A 260 5.10 27.05 10.15
CA ALA A 260 5.90 26.99 11.37
C ALA A 260 6.79 25.72 11.46
N VAL A 261 7.24 25.18 10.33
CA VAL A 261 8.26 24.12 10.32
C VAL A 261 9.58 24.73 10.74
N ASP A 262 10.32 24.02 11.57
CA ASP A 262 11.65 24.44 12.05
C ASP A 262 12.60 24.80 10.91
N VAL A 263 13.31 25.93 11.03
CA VAL A 263 14.17 26.50 9.96
C VAL A 263 15.24 25.52 9.49
N LYS A 264 15.85 24.78 10.43
CA LYS A 264 16.88 23.78 10.11
C LYS A 264 16.26 22.60 9.36
N ALA A 265 15.09 22.15 9.78
CA ALA A 265 14.37 21.08 9.08
C ALA A 265 13.98 21.51 7.66
N VAL A 266 13.54 22.75 7.46
CA VAL A 266 13.23 23.30 6.14
C VAL A 266 14.47 23.30 5.25
N PHE A 267 15.62 23.72 5.77
CA PHE A 267 16.88 23.74 5.01
C PHE A 267 17.29 22.34 4.54
N GLU A 268 17.21 21.34 5.41
CA GLU A 268 17.51 19.94 5.03
C GLU A 268 16.53 19.41 3.98
N LEU A 269 15.24 19.70 4.09
CA LEU A 269 14.23 19.31 3.10
C LEU A 269 14.47 19.97 1.74
N VAL A 270 14.92 21.22 1.72
CA VAL A 270 15.28 21.93 0.49
C VAL A 270 16.50 21.32 -0.19
N LYS A 271 17.51 20.90 0.57
CA LYS A 271 18.66 20.16 0.01
C LYS A 271 18.21 18.81 -0.57
N VAL A 272 17.30 18.11 0.09
CA VAL A 272 16.70 16.89 -0.45
C VAL A 272 15.97 17.17 -1.76
N ALA A 273 15.14 18.22 -1.80
CA ALA A 273 14.41 18.62 -3.02
C ALA A 273 15.35 18.90 -4.20
N ASN A 274 16.47 19.59 -3.94
CA ASN A 274 17.47 19.88 -4.96
C ASN A 274 18.08 18.61 -5.60
N GLN A 275 18.20 17.51 -4.85
CA GLN A 275 18.70 16.23 -5.36
C GLN A 275 17.77 15.59 -6.41
N TYR A 276 16.49 15.96 -6.40
CA TYR A 276 15.49 15.47 -7.37
C TYR A 276 15.40 16.33 -8.63
N PHE A 277 16.09 17.45 -8.71
CA PHE A 277 16.13 18.26 -9.93
C PHE A 277 16.92 17.55 -11.05
N THR A 278 16.52 17.79 -12.29
CA THR A 278 17.20 17.19 -13.45
C THR A 278 18.68 17.56 -13.48
N GLU A 279 18.97 18.82 -13.14
CA GLU A 279 20.30 19.37 -12.90
C GLU A 279 20.27 20.09 -11.55
N PRO A 280 20.78 19.51 -10.47
CA PRO A 280 20.79 20.14 -9.16
C PRO A 280 21.53 21.49 -9.17
N LEU A 281 20.99 22.47 -8.43
CA LEU A 281 21.70 23.73 -8.16
C LEU A 281 22.94 23.46 -7.32
N SER A 282 23.94 24.33 -7.42
CA SER A 282 25.07 24.31 -6.51
C SER A 282 24.61 24.56 -5.05
N GLU A 283 25.33 24.03 -4.08
CA GLU A 283 25.02 24.21 -2.67
C GLU A 283 24.89 25.69 -2.29
N LYS A 284 25.77 26.52 -2.84
CA LYS A 284 25.78 27.98 -2.66
C LYS A 284 24.48 28.62 -3.17
N GLU A 285 23.99 28.25 -4.35
CA GLU A 285 22.75 28.78 -4.91
C GLU A 285 21.53 28.36 -4.09
N VAL A 286 21.52 27.13 -3.58
CA VAL A 286 20.48 26.65 -2.67
C VAL A 286 20.45 27.46 -1.39
N GLU A 287 21.63 27.68 -0.78
CA GLU A 287 21.78 28.49 0.42
C GLU A 287 21.31 29.93 0.22
N GLU A 288 21.81 30.60 -0.82
CA GLU A 288 21.45 31.98 -1.14
C GLU A 288 19.94 32.14 -1.32
N THR A 289 19.29 31.25 -2.08
CA THR A 289 17.86 31.26 -2.30
C THR A 289 17.09 30.99 -0.99
N PHE A 290 17.52 29.99 -0.23
CA PHE A 290 16.91 29.64 1.06
C PHE A 290 16.98 30.84 2.04
N TYR A 291 18.16 31.42 2.26
CA TYR A 291 18.34 32.53 3.19
C TYR A 291 17.56 33.78 2.78
N SER A 292 17.48 34.06 1.48
CA SER A 292 16.68 35.17 0.98
C SER A 292 15.20 35.05 1.35
N ILE A 293 14.63 33.84 1.20
CA ILE A 293 13.23 33.59 1.54
C ILE A 293 13.03 33.50 3.06
N ALA A 294 13.92 32.80 3.77
CA ALA A 294 13.84 32.69 5.21
C ALA A 294 13.91 34.04 5.92
N LYS A 295 14.77 34.93 5.49
CA LYS A 295 14.85 36.30 6.01
C LYS A 295 13.53 37.06 5.82
N LYS A 296 12.92 36.93 4.65
CA LYS A 296 11.63 37.57 4.34
C LYS A 296 10.48 37.02 5.20
N GLU A 297 10.38 35.68 5.32
CA GLU A 297 9.29 35.03 6.05
C GLU A 297 9.40 35.17 7.57
N LEU A 298 10.61 35.24 8.11
CA LEU A 298 10.85 35.38 9.57
C LEU A 298 10.92 36.82 10.03
N GLY A 299 10.77 37.82 9.14
CA GLY A 299 10.77 39.24 9.50
C GLY A 299 12.10 39.74 10.03
N ALA A 300 13.21 39.06 9.77
CA ALA A 300 14.56 39.47 10.15
C ALA A 300 15.05 40.56 9.16
N ASN A 301 14.97 41.82 9.55
CA ASN A 301 15.60 42.95 8.88
C ASN A 301 17.13 42.91 9.07
#